data_eb187fc2daabfbd77cc84e2fc6229d97
#
_entry.id   eb187fc2daabfbd77cc84e2fc6229d97
#
_cell.length_a   1.000
_cell.length_b   1.000
_cell.length_c   1.000
_cell.angle_alpha   90.00
_cell.angle_beta   90.00
_cell.angle_gamma   90.00
#
_symmetry.space_group_name_H-M   'P 1'
#
loop_
_entity.id
_entity.type
_entity.pdbx_description
1 polymer ?
#
loop_
_entity_poly.entity_id
_entity_poly.type
_entity_poly.pdbx_seq_one_letter_code
_entity_poly.pdbx_strand_id
1 'polypeptide(L)'
;GFVDKSGRNWTPEAYVNSTTSGSVANEVQTARCEDMGVNLIQIDSHSGARPKCAKDQGKIFDLNNGSGFTEDLNGRKIRYYPWNSSSYGEPDGILGINCGHHKFPFVPGVNIQRYFPTDDLDANNKLYKQTQVQRALERDVRKQKRECMLYDELGCEEAFKSAVELKMKEKRLKDYVDGHKNLHRRRDREQVVGFDKRISTHVIENNK
;
A
#
# COMPACT_ATOMS: atom_id res chain seq x y z
N GLY A 1 -2.67 18.84 7.62
CA GLY A 1 -3.62 17.79 7.25
C GLY A 1 -5.05 18.28 7.28
N PHE A 2 -5.97 17.47 6.88
CA PHE A 2 -7.41 17.75 6.94
C PHE A 2 -8.17 16.52 7.46
N VAL A 3 -9.39 16.75 7.90
CA VAL A 3 -10.30 15.69 8.37
C VAL A 3 -11.38 15.46 7.31
N ASP A 4 -11.56 14.22 6.87
CA ASP A 4 -12.62 13.87 5.94
C ASP A 4 -14.01 13.77 6.62
N LYS A 5 -15.06 13.60 5.83
CA LYS A 5 -16.44 13.48 6.33
C LYS A 5 -16.66 12.31 7.31
N SER A 6 -15.76 11.31 7.30
CA SER A 6 -15.79 10.16 8.22
C SER A 6 -14.95 10.38 9.50
N GLY A 7 -14.42 11.59 9.70
CA GLY A 7 -13.58 11.92 10.86
C GLY A 7 -12.14 11.43 10.77
N ARG A 8 -11.70 10.96 9.59
CA ARG A 8 -10.34 10.47 9.40
C ARG A 8 -9.38 11.63 9.12
N ASN A 9 -8.28 11.66 9.87
CA ASN A 9 -7.20 12.62 9.65
C ASN A 9 -6.31 12.18 8.49
N TRP A 10 -6.12 13.04 7.51
CA TRP A 10 -5.25 12.86 6.37
C TRP A 10 -4.04 13.79 6.47
N THR A 11 -2.84 13.24 6.25
CA THR A 11 -1.69 14.08 5.93
C THR A 11 -1.67 14.39 4.44
N PRO A 12 -1.08 15.53 3.99
CA PRO A 12 -0.96 15.85 2.58
C PRO A 12 -0.31 14.73 1.76
N GLU A 13 0.76 14.13 2.29
CA GLU A 13 1.46 13.02 1.62
C GLU A 13 0.56 11.79 1.48
N ALA A 14 -0.19 11.44 2.53
CA ALA A 14 -1.10 10.29 2.47
C ALA A 14 -2.23 10.51 1.46
N TYR A 15 -2.75 11.74 1.36
CA TYR A 15 -3.77 12.11 0.40
C TYR A 15 -3.26 12.05 -1.04
N VAL A 16 -2.11 12.70 -1.32
CA VAL A 16 -1.49 12.69 -2.64
C VAL A 16 -1.17 11.26 -3.08
N ASN A 17 -0.54 10.45 -2.22
CA ASN A 17 -0.26 9.05 -2.55
C ASN A 17 -1.52 8.24 -2.83
N SER A 18 -2.62 8.48 -2.09
CA SER A 18 -3.89 7.79 -2.31
C SER A 18 -4.52 8.14 -3.65
N THR A 19 -4.46 9.41 -4.05
CA THR A 19 -5.06 9.91 -5.30
C THR A 19 -4.21 9.59 -6.52
N THR A 20 -2.89 9.78 -6.46
CA THR A 20 -2.01 9.59 -7.61
C THR A 20 -1.72 8.12 -7.91
N SER A 21 -1.46 7.30 -6.88
CA SER A 21 -1.10 5.89 -7.09
C SER A 21 -2.28 5.01 -7.52
N GLY A 22 -3.50 5.35 -7.12
CA GLY A 22 -4.68 4.53 -7.41
C GLY A 22 -5.48 5.04 -8.61
N SER A 23 -5.92 6.30 -8.55
CA SER A 23 -6.87 6.83 -9.55
C SER A 23 -6.21 7.07 -10.90
N VAL A 24 -5.12 7.86 -10.95
CA VAL A 24 -4.49 8.26 -12.22
C VAL A 24 -3.94 7.06 -12.99
N ALA A 25 -3.23 6.15 -12.31
CA ALA A 25 -2.68 4.97 -12.97
C ALA A 25 -3.80 4.08 -13.55
N ASN A 26 -4.91 3.93 -12.84
CA ASN A 26 -6.05 3.14 -13.29
C ASN A 26 -6.84 3.81 -14.43
N GLU A 27 -6.94 5.13 -14.45
CA GLU A 27 -7.51 5.93 -15.56
C GLU A 27 -6.72 5.71 -16.84
N VAL A 28 -5.39 5.81 -16.77
CA VAL A 28 -4.50 5.55 -17.91
C VAL A 28 -4.68 4.14 -18.46
N GLN A 29 -4.83 3.13 -17.58
CA GLN A 29 -5.07 1.75 -18.04
C GLN A 29 -6.47 1.56 -18.63
N THR A 30 -7.47 2.32 -18.18
CA THR A 30 -8.80 2.33 -18.81
C THR A 30 -8.71 2.86 -20.25
N ALA A 31 -8.10 4.03 -20.43
CA ALA A 31 -7.90 4.60 -21.76
C ALA A 31 -7.13 3.64 -22.70
N ARG A 32 -6.10 2.96 -22.18
CA ARG A 32 -5.39 1.94 -22.96
C ARG A 32 -6.28 0.77 -23.39
N CYS A 33 -7.18 0.29 -22.52
CA CYS A 33 -8.13 -0.74 -22.91
C CYS A 33 -9.05 -0.28 -24.03
N GLU A 34 -9.55 0.95 -23.95
CA GLU A 34 -10.40 1.59 -24.97
C GLU A 34 -9.65 1.74 -26.29
N ASP A 35 -8.44 2.32 -26.28
CA ASP A 35 -7.60 2.51 -27.46
C ASP A 35 -7.26 1.19 -28.17
N MET A 36 -7.05 0.12 -27.40
CA MET A 36 -6.74 -1.20 -27.92
C MET A 36 -7.99 -2.03 -28.31
N GLY A 37 -9.20 -1.55 -28.01
CA GLY A 37 -10.45 -2.28 -28.19
C GLY A 37 -10.50 -3.56 -27.36
N VAL A 38 -9.87 -3.59 -26.17
CA VAL A 38 -9.74 -4.75 -25.29
C VAL A 38 -10.63 -4.62 -24.09
N ASN A 39 -11.49 -5.60 -23.86
CA ASN A 39 -12.41 -5.62 -22.72
C ASN A 39 -11.90 -6.43 -21.53
N LEU A 40 -10.91 -7.30 -21.75
CA LEU A 40 -10.34 -8.11 -20.67
C LEU A 40 -9.20 -7.35 -19.97
N ILE A 41 -9.25 -7.35 -18.64
CA ILE A 41 -8.21 -6.78 -17.79
C ILE A 41 -7.69 -7.83 -16.81
N GLN A 42 -6.40 -7.82 -16.54
CA GLN A 42 -5.79 -8.57 -15.46
C GLN A 42 -5.50 -7.63 -14.30
N ILE A 43 -5.84 -8.06 -13.08
CA ILE A 43 -5.43 -7.39 -11.84
C ILE A 43 -4.10 -7.99 -11.38
N ASP A 44 -3.16 -7.16 -10.97
CA ASP A 44 -1.92 -7.64 -10.34
C ASP A 44 -2.20 -8.33 -9.00
N SER A 45 -1.19 -9.00 -8.44
CA SER A 45 -1.30 -9.66 -7.15
C SER A 45 -0.04 -9.43 -6.31
N HIS A 46 -0.23 -9.30 -5.01
CA HIS A 46 0.84 -9.20 -4.04
C HIS A 46 0.45 -9.85 -2.70
N SER A 47 1.45 -10.29 -1.95
CA SER A 47 1.25 -10.90 -0.64
C SER A 47 0.75 -9.89 0.39
N GLY A 48 -0.13 -10.34 1.29
CA GLY A 48 -0.71 -9.49 2.34
C GLY A 48 -1.66 -8.44 1.80
N ALA A 49 -2.35 -8.72 0.70
CA ALA A 49 -3.40 -7.88 0.16
C ALA A 49 -4.57 -7.75 1.16
N ARG A 50 -5.26 -6.60 1.11
CA ARG A 50 -6.49 -6.39 1.89
C ARG A 50 -7.49 -7.52 1.61
N PRO A 51 -8.26 -8.01 2.62
CA PRO A 51 -9.13 -9.18 2.44
C PRO A 51 -10.08 -9.13 1.24
N LYS A 52 -10.68 -7.96 0.95
CA LYS A 52 -11.52 -7.79 -0.25
C LYS A 52 -10.68 -7.86 -1.53
N CYS A 53 -9.55 -7.16 -1.58
CA CYS A 53 -8.64 -7.19 -2.72
C CYS A 53 -8.05 -8.59 -2.95
N ALA A 54 -7.76 -9.35 -1.88
CA ALA A 54 -7.19 -10.70 -1.98
C ALA A 54 -8.09 -11.69 -2.73
N LYS A 55 -9.40 -11.44 -2.73
CA LYS A 55 -10.36 -12.25 -3.48
C LYS A 55 -10.36 -11.96 -4.98
N ASP A 56 -9.96 -10.74 -5.36
CA ASP A 56 -10.05 -10.24 -6.74
C ASP A 56 -8.70 -10.21 -7.45
N GLN A 57 -7.60 -10.08 -6.70
CA GLN A 57 -6.26 -9.99 -7.28
C GLN A 57 -5.88 -11.24 -8.10
N GLY A 58 -5.06 -11.03 -9.12
CA GLY A 58 -4.57 -12.08 -10.01
C GLY A 58 -5.60 -12.62 -10.98
N LYS A 59 -6.88 -12.22 -10.87
CA LYS A 59 -7.94 -12.63 -11.78
C LYS A 59 -7.96 -11.78 -13.05
N ILE A 60 -8.59 -12.36 -14.08
CA ILE A 60 -8.96 -11.65 -15.30
C ILE A 60 -10.45 -11.32 -15.23
N PHE A 61 -10.80 -10.08 -15.54
CA PHE A 61 -12.17 -9.61 -15.57
C PHE A 61 -12.53 -9.04 -16.93
N ASP A 62 -13.81 -9.19 -17.30
CA ASP A 62 -14.39 -8.56 -18.48
C ASP A 62 -15.13 -7.28 -18.10
N LEU A 63 -14.70 -6.14 -18.63
CA LEU A 63 -15.31 -4.82 -18.39
C LEU A 63 -16.75 -4.75 -18.88
N ASN A 64 -17.13 -5.62 -19.86
CA ASN A 64 -18.51 -5.76 -20.34
C ASN A 64 -19.36 -6.74 -19.52
N ASN A 65 -18.83 -7.20 -18.38
CA ASN A 65 -19.50 -8.12 -17.47
C ASN A 65 -19.82 -9.50 -18.05
N GLY A 66 -19.07 -9.94 -19.04
CA GLY A 66 -19.09 -11.32 -19.52
C GLY A 66 -18.33 -12.27 -18.57
N SER A 67 -18.56 -13.55 -18.71
CA SER A 67 -17.82 -14.62 -18.02
C SER A 67 -17.54 -15.78 -18.97
N GLY A 68 -16.41 -16.43 -18.78
CA GLY A 68 -16.02 -17.55 -19.64
C GLY A 68 -14.56 -17.94 -19.47
N PHE A 69 -14.00 -18.41 -20.56
CA PHE A 69 -12.59 -18.79 -20.64
C PHE A 69 -11.92 -18.09 -21.81
N THR A 70 -10.67 -17.73 -21.61
CA THR A 70 -9.77 -17.19 -22.64
C THR A 70 -8.47 -17.99 -22.61
N GLU A 71 -7.59 -17.72 -23.56
CA GLU A 71 -6.26 -18.35 -23.62
C GLU A 71 -5.17 -17.29 -23.61
N ASP A 72 -4.06 -17.61 -22.95
CA ASP A 72 -2.84 -16.78 -23.02
C ASP A 72 -1.99 -17.15 -24.24
N LEU A 73 -0.87 -16.45 -24.44
CA LEU A 73 0.08 -16.71 -25.53
C LEU A 73 0.56 -18.17 -25.58
N ASN A 74 0.62 -18.84 -24.44
CA ASN A 74 1.09 -20.23 -24.34
C ASN A 74 -0.05 -21.26 -24.51
N GLY A 75 -1.26 -20.82 -24.87
CA GLY A 75 -2.43 -21.67 -24.99
C GLY A 75 -3.02 -22.15 -23.68
N ARG A 76 -2.59 -21.51 -22.56
CA ARG A 76 -3.15 -21.83 -21.24
C ARG A 76 -4.55 -21.28 -21.13
N LYS A 77 -5.51 -22.15 -20.83
CA LYS A 77 -6.91 -21.78 -20.61
C LYS A 77 -7.08 -21.09 -19.27
N ILE A 78 -7.61 -19.87 -19.27
CA ILE A 78 -7.77 -19.02 -18.11
C ILE A 78 -9.23 -18.58 -17.99
N ARG A 79 -9.80 -18.69 -16.80
CA ARG A 79 -11.15 -18.20 -16.54
C ARG A 79 -11.13 -16.68 -16.37
N TYR A 80 -12.10 -15.99 -16.99
CA TYR A 80 -12.39 -14.59 -16.71
C TYR A 80 -13.79 -14.43 -16.08
N TYR A 81 -13.96 -13.34 -15.35
CA TYR A 81 -15.11 -13.07 -14.50
C TYR A 81 -15.74 -11.72 -14.89
N PRO A 82 -17.04 -11.53 -14.62
CA PRO A 82 -17.66 -10.22 -14.82
C PRO A 82 -17.06 -9.17 -13.90
N TRP A 83 -16.80 -7.96 -14.42
CA TRP A 83 -16.20 -6.88 -13.64
C TRP A 83 -17.05 -6.48 -12.43
N ASN A 84 -18.38 -6.50 -12.56
CA ASN A 84 -19.31 -6.21 -11.46
C ASN A 84 -19.34 -7.27 -10.35
N SER A 85 -18.68 -8.43 -10.54
CA SER A 85 -18.49 -9.42 -9.47
C SER A 85 -17.30 -9.12 -8.57
N SER A 86 -16.46 -8.15 -8.94
CA SER A 86 -15.34 -7.70 -8.12
C SER A 86 -15.81 -6.72 -7.04
N SER A 87 -14.94 -6.43 -6.08
CA SER A 87 -15.16 -5.40 -5.07
C SER A 87 -14.89 -3.97 -5.58
N TYR A 88 -14.81 -3.78 -6.91
CA TYR A 88 -14.62 -2.45 -7.50
C TYR A 88 -15.81 -1.53 -7.19
N GLY A 89 -15.52 -0.28 -6.90
CA GLY A 89 -16.54 0.71 -6.50
C GLY A 89 -16.75 0.78 -4.98
N GLU A 90 -16.30 -0.22 -4.22
CA GLU A 90 -16.30 -0.13 -2.76
C GLU A 90 -15.08 0.66 -2.27
N PRO A 91 -15.23 1.54 -1.25
CA PRO A 91 -14.11 2.34 -0.74
C PRO A 91 -12.90 1.53 -0.29
N ASP A 92 -13.13 0.32 0.22
CA ASP A 92 -12.12 -0.62 0.70
C ASP A 92 -11.92 -1.83 -0.25
N GLY A 93 -12.51 -1.77 -1.43
CA GLY A 93 -12.41 -2.80 -2.47
C GLY A 93 -11.17 -2.68 -3.35
N ILE A 94 -11.17 -3.50 -4.41
CA ILE A 94 -10.11 -3.50 -5.41
C ILE A 94 -10.07 -2.14 -6.14
N LEU A 95 -8.89 -1.58 -6.35
CA LEU A 95 -8.64 -0.25 -6.92
C LEU A 95 -9.30 0.90 -6.13
N GLY A 96 -9.81 0.64 -4.91
CA GLY A 96 -10.38 1.63 -4.02
C GLY A 96 -9.33 2.42 -3.23
N ILE A 97 -9.76 3.11 -2.17
CA ILE A 97 -8.92 4.02 -1.37
C ILE A 97 -7.71 3.27 -0.78
N ASN A 98 -6.50 3.78 -1.02
CA ASN A 98 -5.23 3.17 -0.61
C ASN A 98 -5.05 1.73 -1.09
N CYS A 99 -5.67 1.35 -2.20
CA CYS A 99 -5.38 0.09 -2.87
C CYS A 99 -4.06 0.21 -3.63
N GLY A 100 -3.19 -0.77 -3.47
CA GLY A 100 -1.91 -0.84 -4.19
C GLY A 100 -1.97 -1.67 -5.46
N HIS A 101 -3.16 -2.15 -5.85
CA HIS A 101 -3.34 -2.93 -7.06
C HIS A 101 -3.51 -2.05 -8.30
N HIS A 102 -3.08 -2.62 -9.44
CA HIS A 102 -3.23 -2.02 -10.76
C HIS A 102 -3.95 -3.01 -11.69
N LYS A 103 -4.66 -2.47 -12.65
CA LYS A 103 -5.25 -3.25 -13.75
C LYS A 103 -4.42 -3.07 -15.01
N PHE A 104 -4.34 -4.11 -15.82
CA PHE A 104 -3.62 -4.12 -17.09
C PHE A 104 -4.50 -4.71 -18.17
N PRO A 105 -4.48 -4.18 -19.42
CA PRO A 105 -5.14 -4.82 -20.54
C PRO A 105 -4.66 -6.27 -20.71
N PHE A 106 -5.56 -7.19 -20.95
CA PHE A 106 -5.24 -8.58 -21.27
C PHE A 106 -5.76 -8.93 -22.66
N VAL A 107 -4.85 -9.16 -23.60
CA VAL A 107 -5.15 -9.51 -24.98
C VAL A 107 -5.03 -11.02 -25.11
N PRO A 108 -6.13 -11.75 -25.39
CA PRO A 108 -6.12 -13.20 -25.62
C PRO A 108 -5.13 -13.62 -26.70
N GLY A 109 -4.39 -14.70 -26.46
CA GLY A 109 -3.39 -15.21 -27.39
C GLY A 109 -2.12 -14.38 -27.55
N VAL A 110 -2.04 -13.20 -26.91
CA VAL A 110 -0.89 -12.28 -26.97
C VAL A 110 -0.21 -12.11 -25.62
N ASN A 111 -0.98 -11.90 -24.56
CA ASN A 111 -0.43 -11.75 -23.23
C ASN A 111 -0.26 -13.10 -22.52
N ILE A 112 0.74 -13.19 -21.65
CA ILE A 112 0.91 -14.29 -20.70
C ILE A 112 0.30 -13.86 -19.37
N GLN A 113 -0.42 -14.77 -18.71
CA GLN A 113 -0.90 -14.51 -17.34
C GLN A 113 0.31 -14.39 -16.39
N ARG A 114 0.54 -13.19 -15.87
CA ARG A 114 1.67 -12.89 -14.97
C ARG A 114 1.30 -12.95 -13.51
N TYR A 115 0.05 -12.71 -13.18
CA TYR A 115 -0.47 -12.63 -11.83
C TYR A 115 -1.49 -13.72 -11.59
N PHE A 116 -1.50 -14.26 -10.38
CA PHE A 116 -2.35 -15.39 -10.02
C PHE A 116 -3.21 -15.05 -8.81
N PRO A 117 -4.43 -15.63 -8.73
CA PRO A 117 -5.26 -15.50 -7.55
C PRO A 117 -4.55 -15.97 -6.28
N THR A 118 -5.00 -15.46 -5.14
CA THR A 118 -4.49 -15.89 -3.83
C THR A 118 -5.01 -17.31 -3.54
N ASP A 119 -4.10 -18.25 -3.36
CA ASP A 119 -4.45 -19.65 -3.05
C ASP A 119 -4.85 -19.82 -1.58
N ASP A 120 -4.11 -19.18 -0.64
CA ASP A 120 -4.35 -19.23 0.79
C ASP A 120 -4.77 -17.86 1.32
N LEU A 121 -6.07 -17.66 1.44
CA LEU A 121 -6.65 -16.43 1.96
C LEU A 121 -6.37 -16.22 3.46
N ASP A 122 -6.24 -17.29 4.24
CA ASP A 122 -5.99 -17.17 5.67
C ASP A 122 -4.54 -16.74 5.95
N ALA A 123 -3.59 -17.33 5.25
CA ALA A 123 -2.20 -16.88 5.30
C ALA A 123 -2.06 -15.43 4.81
N ASN A 124 -2.75 -15.06 3.75
CA ASN A 124 -2.79 -13.66 3.26
C ASN A 124 -3.37 -12.71 4.32
N ASN A 125 -4.49 -13.07 4.94
CA ASN A 125 -5.14 -12.24 5.95
C ASN A 125 -4.28 -12.08 7.21
N LYS A 126 -3.56 -13.13 7.60
CA LYS A 126 -2.59 -13.07 8.70
C LYS A 126 -1.45 -12.09 8.38
N LEU A 127 -0.87 -12.21 7.19
CA LEU A 127 0.18 -11.30 6.73
C LEU A 127 -0.35 -9.86 6.59
N TYR A 128 -1.57 -9.66 6.08
CA TYR A 128 -2.20 -8.35 6.05
C TYR A 128 -2.27 -7.70 7.44
N LYS A 129 -2.74 -8.43 8.45
CA LYS A 129 -2.80 -7.94 9.84
C LYS A 129 -1.42 -7.53 10.35
N GLN A 130 -0.39 -8.34 10.09
CA GLN A 130 1.00 -8.02 10.47
C GLN A 130 1.49 -6.74 9.78
N THR A 131 1.21 -6.57 8.49
CA THR A 131 1.58 -5.35 7.77
C THR A 131 0.84 -4.11 8.28
N GLN A 132 -0.42 -4.25 8.77
CA GLN A 132 -1.14 -3.12 9.37
C GLN A 132 -0.48 -2.66 10.68
N VAL A 133 -0.02 -3.59 11.52
CA VAL A 133 0.75 -3.24 12.73
C VAL A 133 2.06 -2.55 12.37
N GLN A 134 2.82 -3.09 11.39
CA GLN A 134 4.03 -2.44 10.89
C GLN A 134 3.75 -1.01 10.43
N ARG A 135 2.70 -0.80 9.63
CA ARG A 135 2.31 0.54 9.15
C ARG A 135 1.92 1.50 10.29
N ALA A 136 1.32 0.98 11.36
CA ALA A 136 1.04 1.79 12.55
C ALA A 136 2.33 2.25 13.23
N LEU A 137 3.28 1.34 13.44
CA LEU A 137 4.59 1.66 14.02
C LEU A 137 5.39 2.63 13.13
N GLU A 138 5.36 2.47 11.80
CA GLU A 138 5.98 3.41 10.86
C GLU A 138 5.38 4.82 10.98
N ARG A 139 4.05 4.94 11.16
CA ARG A 139 3.40 6.25 11.40
C ARG A 139 3.83 6.86 12.73
N ASP A 140 3.95 6.05 13.78
CA ASP A 140 4.39 6.52 15.10
C ASP A 140 5.83 7.06 15.05
N VAL A 141 6.72 6.38 14.30
CA VAL A 141 8.09 6.86 14.07
C VAL A 141 8.06 8.20 13.32
N ARG A 142 7.27 8.33 12.24
CA ARG A 142 7.18 9.61 11.50
C ARG A 142 6.61 10.74 12.37
N LYS A 143 5.60 10.44 13.19
CA LYS A 143 5.05 11.42 14.11
C LYS A 143 6.14 11.91 15.08
N GLN A 144 6.88 10.98 15.68
CA GLN A 144 7.94 11.32 16.63
C GLN A 144 9.09 12.10 15.98
N LYS A 145 9.45 11.78 14.73
CA LYS A 145 10.45 12.58 13.99
C LYS A 145 10.03 14.04 13.81
N ARG A 146 8.74 14.28 13.49
CA ARG A 146 8.22 15.67 13.39
C ARG A 146 8.24 16.40 14.75
N GLU A 147 7.93 15.69 15.83
CA GLU A 147 8.03 16.24 17.18
C GLU A 147 9.48 16.57 17.55
N CYS A 148 10.44 15.69 17.23
CA CYS A 148 11.87 15.98 17.43
C CYS A 148 12.32 17.22 16.67
N MET A 149 11.90 17.37 15.40
CA MET A 149 12.23 18.57 14.61
C MET A 149 11.68 19.84 15.24
N LEU A 150 10.44 19.79 15.72
CA LEU A 150 9.81 20.93 16.36
C LEU A 150 10.52 21.34 17.65
N TYR A 151 10.80 20.38 18.53
CA TYR A 151 11.44 20.67 19.82
C TYR A 151 12.93 21.08 19.66
N ASP A 152 13.62 20.55 18.65
CA ASP A 152 14.97 20.95 18.31
C ASP A 152 15.01 22.42 17.84
N GLU A 153 14.07 22.79 16.95
CA GLU A 153 13.94 24.17 16.46
C GLU A 153 13.58 25.16 17.59
N LEU A 154 12.76 24.74 18.55
CA LEU A 154 12.40 25.54 19.72
C LEU A 154 13.51 25.63 20.78
N GLY A 155 14.52 24.75 20.73
CA GLY A 155 15.60 24.68 21.69
C GLY A 155 15.14 24.41 23.12
N CYS A 156 14.06 23.65 23.31
CA CYS A 156 13.44 23.41 24.62
C CYS A 156 13.90 22.09 25.25
N GLU A 157 13.68 21.95 26.58
CA GLU A 157 14.08 20.75 27.33
C GLU A 157 13.41 19.47 26.86
N GLU A 158 12.21 19.58 26.24
CA GLU A 158 11.48 18.47 25.67
C GLU A 158 12.22 17.79 24.49
N ALA A 159 13.17 18.48 23.85
CA ALA A 159 13.96 17.94 22.75
C ALA A 159 14.68 16.65 23.15
N PHE A 160 15.27 16.58 24.35
CA PHE A 160 15.93 15.37 24.83
C PHE A 160 14.95 14.21 25.02
N LYS A 161 13.82 14.44 25.68
CA LYS A 161 12.79 13.42 25.90
C LYS A 161 12.26 12.90 24.57
N SER A 162 11.98 13.78 23.63
CA SER A 162 11.49 13.46 22.29
C SER A 162 12.50 12.64 21.50
N ALA A 163 13.80 12.95 21.59
CA ALA A 163 14.86 12.19 20.93
C ALA A 163 15.02 10.77 21.51
N VAL A 164 14.90 10.61 22.83
CA VAL A 164 14.91 9.29 23.48
C VAL A 164 13.69 8.47 23.06
N GLU A 165 12.51 9.09 23.04
CA GLU A 165 11.28 8.41 22.61
C GLU A 165 11.35 7.96 21.15
N LEU A 166 11.95 8.77 20.27
CA LEU A 166 12.18 8.37 18.88
C LEU A 166 13.00 7.08 18.79
N LYS A 167 14.11 6.99 19.53
CA LYS A 167 14.93 5.76 19.56
C LYS A 167 14.14 4.56 20.06
N MET A 168 13.30 4.74 21.06
CA MET A 168 12.43 3.66 21.55
C MET A 168 11.42 3.20 20.51
N LYS A 169 10.78 4.12 19.77
CA LYS A 169 9.82 3.79 18.69
C LYS A 169 10.53 3.12 17.51
N GLU A 170 11.71 3.59 17.12
CA GLU A 170 12.50 2.96 16.06
C GLU A 170 12.95 1.54 16.45
N LYS A 171 13.33 1.33 17.71
CA LYS A 171 13.66 -0.01 18.23
C LYS A 171 12.44 -0.91 18.21
N ARG A 172 11.29 -0.43 18.71
CA ARG A 172 10.04 -1.22 18.70
C ARG A 172 9.63 -1.65 17.29
N LEU A 173 9.74 -0.75 16.31
CA LEU A 173 9.49 -1.10 14.91
C LEU A 173 10.48 -2.15 14.40
N LYS A 174 11.76 -1.99 14.71
CA LYS A 174 12.79 -2.96 14.33
C LYS A 174 12.49 -4.33 14.93
N ASP A 175 12.28 -4.40 16.23
CA ASP A 175 12.03 -5.66 16.96
C ASP A 175 10.77 -6.35 16.43
N TYR A 176 9.73 -5.60 16.08
CA TYR A 176 8.52 -6.14 15.47
C TYR A 176 8.80 -6.75 14.08
N VAL A 177 9.53 -6.06 13.23
CA VAL A 177 9.86 -6.56 11.88
C VAL A 177 10.77 -7.78 11.96
N ASP A 178 11.80 -7.74 12.81
CA ASP A 178 12.76 -8.83 12.98
C ASP A 178 12.09 -10.11 13.55
N GLY A 179 11.02 -9.95 14.33
CA GLY A 179 10.20 -11.05 14.86
C GLY A 179 9.26 -11.71 13.84
N HIS A 180 9.14 -11.17 12.61
CA HIS A 180 8.21 -11.66 11.60
C HIS A 180 8.90 -11.94 10.26
N LYS A 181 9.11 -13.21 9.91
CA LYS A 181 9.88 -13.65 8.71
C LYS A 181 9.40 -13.05 7.39
N ASN A 182 8.12 -12.72 7.29
CA ASN A 182 7.49 -12.22 6.06
C ASN A 182 7.41 -10.68 6.01
N LEU A 183 7.98 -9.99 7.00
CA LEU A 183 8.02 -8.53 7.03
C LEU A 183 9.43 -8.05 6.70
N HIS A 184 9.50 -6.90 6.04
CA HIS A 184 10.74 -6.21 5.74
C HIS A 184 10.63 -4.76 6.15
N ARG A 185 11.69 -4.21 6.75
CA ARG A 185 11.72 -2.81 7.15
C ARG A 185 11.69 -1.90 5.93
N ARG A 186 10.69 -1.04 5.87
CA ARG A 186 10.47 -0.07 4.80
C ARG A 186 10.94 1.30 5.25
N ARG A 187 12.25 1.57 5.11
CA ARG A 187 12.86 2.84 5.55
C ARG A 187 12.30 4.06 4.82
N ASP A 188 11.89 3.91 3.56
CA ASP A 188 11.17 4.91 2.79
C ASP A 188 9.90 5.40 3.50
N ARG A 189 9.18 4.49 4.18
CA ARG A 189 7.96 4.81 4.94
C ARG A 189 8.20 5.43 6.31
N GLU A 190 9.43 5.40 6.80
CA GLU A 190 9.82 6.00 8.07
C GLU A 190 10.36 7.44 7.89
N GLN A 191 10.58 7.87 6.66
CA GLN A 191 11.18 9.17 6.36
C GLN A 191 10.19 10.32 6.57
N VAL A 192 10.76 11.45 6.99
CA VAL A 192 10.08 12.74 7.08
C VAL A 192 10.99 13.76 6.38
N VAL A 193 10.42 14.56 5.50
CA VAL A 193 11.16 15.61 4.80
C VAL A 193 11.76 16.59 5.82
N GLY A 194 13.03 16.89 5.65
CA GLY A 194 13.77 17.78 6.54
C GLY A 194 14.33 17.11 7.82
N PHE A 195 13.95 15.86 8.12
CA PHE A 195 14.50 15.18 9.30
C PHE A 195 15.94 14.73 9.05
N ASP A 196 16.87 15.22 9.89
CA ASP A 196 18.24 14.74 9.98
C ASP A 196 18.44 13.94 11.28
N LYS A 197 19.09 12.77 11.16
CA LYS A 197 19.44 11.96 12.36
C LYS A 197 20.30 12.69 13.38
N ARG A 198 21.09 13.68 12.95
CA ARG A 198 21.89 14.51 13.84
C ARG A 198 21.04 15.23 14.88
N ILE A 199 19.81 15.63 14.53
CA ILE A 199 18.87 16.27 15.46
C ILE A 199 18.70 15.45 16.74
N SER A 200 18.34 14.16 16.62
CA SER A 200 18.13 13.31 17.80
C SER A 200 19.43 12.82 18.45
N THR A 201 20.50 12.65 17.69
CA THR A 201 21.79 12.16 18.21
C THR A 201 22.50 13.24 19.00
N HIS A 202 22.61 14.45 18.46
CA HIS A 202 23.24 15.60 19.10
C HIS A 202 22.57 15.95 20.45
N VAL A 203 21.26 15.97 20.50
CA VAL A 203 20.50 16.25 21.72
C VAL A 203 20.76 15.22 22.82
N ILE A 204 20.90 13.93 22.46
CA ILE A 204 21.18 12.86 23.43
C ILE A 204 22.64 12.92 23.92
N GLU A 205 23.57 13.27 23.04
CA GLU A 205 25.01 13.37 23.40
C GLU A 205 25.30 14.55 24.30
N ASN A 206 24.64 15.69 24.10
CA ASN A 206 24.83 16.89 24.91
C ASN A 206 24.18 16.82 26.31
N ASN A 207 23.34 15.82 26.58
CA ASN A 207 22.66 15.62 27.85
C ASN A 207 23.18 14.40 28.64
N LYS A 208 24.34 13.84 28.24
CA LYS A 208 25.08 12.83 29.02
C LYS A 208 26.07 13.48 29.93
#